data_7dbaa8aa99cc8dd8faf48dd86ac255e8
#
_entry.id   7dbaa8aa99cc8dd8faf48dd86ac255e8
#
_cell.length_a   1.000
_cell.length_b   1.000
_cell.length_c   1.000
_cell.angle_alpha   90.00
_cell.angle_beta   90.00
_cell.angle_gamma   90.00
#
_symmetry.space_group_name_H-M   'P 1'
#
loop_
_entity.id
_entity.type
_entity.pdbx_description
1 polymer ?
#
loop_
_entity_poly.entity_id
_entity_poly.type
_entity_poly.pdbx_seq_one_letter_code
_entity_poly.pdbx_strand_id
1 'polypeptide(L)'
;MPPQTYRTPVPPSTSAPSISRIPQSVPLPPPEPETVRRPLPQETKIREQDLKTGSRIPPAVRPSDRDTSTGESRVTPDLTTPALRDDSSLLAKITPGTLPQRAASLRLTEEGRKFLDAGDPNRALARLEKTIVIDSTNPYGYFYLAKAQYRLGRYKDSLNFLDVAESRLSGEPFWLAEVYALRGENFRALGMIDRAEASYSQALGLNSGNRTAADALSRSPGEAQAAPR
;
A
#
# COMPACT_ATOMS: atom_id res chain seq x y z
N MET A 1 -28.16 72.20 39.48
CA MET A 1 -27.12 71.17 39.18
C MET A 1 -27.24 70.80 37.73
N PRO A 2 -26.30 71.13 36.86
CA PRO A 2 -26.33 70.72 35.43
C PRO A 2 -25.82 69.34 35.30
N PRO A 3 -26.29 68.55 34.30
CA PRO A 3 -25.83 67.16 34.06
C PRO A 3 -24.43 67.12 33.50
N GLN A 4 -23.60 66.19 34.05
CA GLN A 4 -22.24 65.96 33.56
C GLN A 4 -22.31 65.10 32.31
N THR A 5 -21.78 65.61 31.22
CA THR A 5 -21.57 64.86 29.98
C THR A 5 -20.29 64.00 30.09
N TYR A 6 -20.45 62.69 30.10
CA TYR A 6 -19.35 61.77 30.01
C TYR A 6 -18.78 61.74 28.58
N ARG A 7 -17.55 62.25 28.42
CA ARG A 7 -16.76 62.04 27.21
C ARG A 7 -16.22 60.61 27.19
N THR A 8 -16.64 59.85 26.20
CA THR A 8 -16.04 58.56 25.90
C THR A 8 -14.63 58.77 25.34
N PRO A 9 -13.62 58.02 25.80
CA PRO A 9 -12.28 58.11 25.22
C PRO A 9 -12.25 57.42 23.85
N VAL A 10 -11.71 58.11 22.88
CA VAL A 10 -11.41 57.60 21.53
C VAL A 10 -10.24 56.63 21.63
N PRO A 11 -10.33 55.40 21.08
CA PRO A 11 -9.20 54.47 21.05
C PRO A 11 -8.09 54.98 20.12
N PRO A 12 -6.81 54.74 20.44
CA PRO A 12 -5.72 55.19 19.58
C PRO A 12 -5.72 54.40 18.24
N SER A 13 -5.56 55.14 17.17
CA SER A 13 -5.39 54.64 15.82
C SER A 13 -4.14 53.76 15.75
N THR A 14 -4.32 52.46 15.60
CA THR A 14 -3.23 51.52 15.34
C THR A 14 -2.80 51.70 13.89
N SER A 15 -1.63 52.25 13.71
CA SER A 15 -0.96 52.38 12.40
C SER A 15 -0.72 50.95 11.84
N ALA A 16 -1.20 50.72 10.64
CA ALA A 16 -0.93 49.52 9.89
C ALA A 16 0.58 49.38 9.62
N PRO A 17 1.17 48.18 9.80
CA PRO A 17 2.54 47.94 9.37
C PRO A 17 2.63 47.96 7.84
N SER A 18 3.54 48.80 7.36
CA SER A 18 3.90 48.89 5.95
C SER A 18 4.39 47.57 5.43
N ILE A 19 3.67 47.02 4.45
CA ILE A 19 4.14 45.85 3.68
C ILE A 19 5.24 46.36 2.75
N SER A 20 6.48 46.22 3.18
CA SER A 20 7.64 46.49 2.35
C SER A 20 8.44 45.18 2.14
N ARG A 21 8.67 44.95 0.86
CA ARG A 21 9.59 44.01 0.23
C ARG A 21 9.07 42.58 -0.05
N ILE A 22 8.58 42.52 -1.29
CA ILE A 22 8.65 41.31 -2.11
C ILE A 22 10.15 40.88 -2.18
N PRO A 23 10.54 39.66 -1.79
CA PRO A 23 11.87 39.17 -2.08
C PRO A 23 12.06 39.08 -3.59
N GLN A 24 13.08 39.74 -4.10
CA GLN A 24 13.52 39.59 -5.49
C GLN A 24 13.78 38.11 -5.77
N SER A 25 13.20 37.62 -6.86
CA SER A 25 13.47 36.33 -7.44
C SER A 25 14.98 36.09 -7.55
N VAL A 26 15.47 35.10 -6.83
CA VAL A 26 16.83 34.56 -7.02
C VAL A 26 16.87 34.00 -8.44
N PRO A 27 17.86 34.39 -9.28
CA PRO A 27 18.02 33.80 -10.61
C PRO A 27 18.31 32.31 -10.45
N LEU A 28 17.60 31.47 -11.19
CA LEU A 28 17.91 30.05 -11.34
C LEU A 28 19.36 29.92 -11.87
N PRO A 29 20.17 29.01 -11.31
CA PRO A 29 21.47 28.70 -11.88
C PRO A 29 21.30 28.17 -13.31
N PRO A 30 22.25 28.45 -14.21
CA PRO A 30 22.21 27.97 -15.57
C PRO A 30 22.23 26.45 -15.60
N PRO A 31 21.58 25.80 -16.59
CA PRO A 31 21.60 24.34 -16.71
C PRO A 31 23.05 23.87 -16.89
N GLU A 32 23.43 22.89 -16.09
CA GLU A 32 24.72 22.21 -16.22
C GLU A 32 24.84 21.57 -17.62
N PRO A 33 26.03 21.61 -18.24
CA PRO A 33 26.21 21.01 -19.55
C PRO A 33 26.04 19.49 -19.48
N GLU A 34 25.25 18.97 -20.43
CA GLU A 34 25.07 17.54 -20.66
C GLU A 34 26.42 16.82 -20.76
N THR A 35 26.82 16.18 -19.68
CA THR A 35 27.96 15.28 -19.70
C THR A 35 27.57 13.90 -20.21
N VAL A 36 27.95 13.67 -21.46
CA VAL A 36 28.41 12.37 -21.98
C VAL A 36 27.48 11.19 -21.75
N ARG A 37 26.71 10.90 -22.78
CA ARG A 37 26.11 9.60 -23.02
C ARG A 37 27.16 8.49 -22.86
N ARG A 38 27.04 7.71 -21.83
CA ARG A 38 27.72 6.42 -21.71
C ARG A 38 27.17 5.50 -22.79
N PRO A 39 27.99 4.88 -23.64
CA PRO A 39 27.53 3.91 -24.63
C PRO A 39 26.97 2.68 -23.86
N LEU A 40 25.82 2.19 -24.32
CA LEU A 40 25.26 0.90 -23.93
C LEU A 40 26.28 -0.20 -24.22
N PRO A 41 26.37 -1.23 -23.37
CA PRO A 41 27.14 -2.43 -23.69
C PRO A 41 26.54 -3.09 -24.94
N GLN A 42 27.37 -3.34 -25.92
CA GLN A 42 27.02 -4.06 -27.15
C GLN A 42 26.55 -5.46 -26.79
N GLU A 43 25.44 -5.85 -27.41
CA GLU A 43 24.96 -7.23 -27.46
C GLU A 43 26.10 -8.15 -27.92
N THR A 44 26.54 -9.02 -27.05
CA THR A 44 27.39 -10.15 -27.41
C THR A 44 26.56 -11.11 -28.23
N LYS A 45 26.83 -11.16 -29.52
CA LYS A 45 26.38 -12.19 -30.44
C LYS A 45 26.79 -13.55 -29.87
N ILE A 46 25.86 -14.31 -29.38
CA ILE A 46 26.05 -15.71 -29.08
C ILE A 46 26.13 -16.43 -30.43
N ARG A 47 27.27 -16.99 -30.67
CA ARG A 47 27.69 -17.73 -31.85
C ARG A 47 26.85 -19.02 -31.88
N GLU A 48 26.06 -19.17 -32.97
CA GLU A 48 25.51 -20.45 -33.40
C GLU A 48 26.64 -21.42 -33.73
N GLN A 49 27.00 -22.27 -32.81
CA GLN A 49 27.71 -23.53 -33.06
C GLN A 49 27.61 -24.34 -31.75
N ASP A 50 26.67 -25.25 -31.74
CA ASP A 50 26.75 -26.59 -31.13
C ASP A 50 25.38 -27.28 -31.18
N LEU A 51 24.87 -27.41 -32.40
CA LEU A 51 23.80 -28.35 -32.72
C LEU A 51 24.42 -29.53 -33.47
N LYS A 52 24.95 -30.47 -32.77
CA LYS A 52 25.09 -31.88 -33.26
C LYS A 52 25.61 -32.79 -32.15
N THR A 53 24.78 -33.58 -31.63
CA THR A 53 24.94 -34.97 -31.18
C THR A 53 23.77 -35.23 -30.22
N GLY A 54 22.77 -35.97 -30.56
CA GLY A 54 22.75 -37.38 -30.85
C GLY A 54 21.71 -38.00 -29.94
N SER A 55 20.49 -38.14 -30.47
CA SER A 55 19.67 -39.32 -30.46
C SER A 55 19.80 -40.29 -29.26
N ARG A 56 18.71 -40.41 -28.49
CA ARG A 56 18.09 -41.71 -28.18
C ARG A 56 16.75 -41.54 -27.50
N ILE A 57 15.71 -41.75 -28.28
CA ILE A 57 14.34 -41.99 -27.79
C ILE A 57 14.23 -43.46 -27.48
N PRO A 58 13.78 -43.92 -26.29
CA PRO A 58 13.29 -45.26 -26.07
C PRO A 58 11.81 -45.31 -26.48
N PRO A 59 11.35 -46.51 -26.96
CA PRO A 59 10.08 -46.62 -27.68
C PRO A 59 8.86 -46.65 -26.78
N ALA A 60 7.78 -46.20 -27.38
CA ALA A 60 6.41 -46.26 -26.90
C ALA A 60 5.97 -47.68 -26.50
N VAL A 61 5.38 -47.78 -25.33
CA VAL A 61 4.52 -48.93 -24.98
C VAL A 61 3.09 -48.47 -25.17
N ARG A 62 2.39 -49.14 -26.09
CA ARG A 62 0.97 -48.95 -26.39
C ARG A 62 0.07 -49.65 -25.37
N PRO A 63 -1.22 -49.32 -25.34
CA PRO A 63 -2.11 -49.38 -24.20
C PRO A 63 -2.82 -50.72 -24.07
N SER A 64 -3.24 -51.06 -22.88
CA SER A 64 -4.30 -52.04 -22.67
C SER A 64 -5.50 -51.34 -22.07
N ASP A 65 -6.57 -51.46 -22.82
CA ASP A 65 -7.92 -51.13 -22.42
C ASP A 65 -8.31 -51.90 -21.16
N ARG A 66 -8.95 -51.22 -20.22
CA ARG A 66 -10.18 -51.70 -19.59
C ARG A 66 -10.76 -50.70 -18.58
N ASP A 67 -11.98 -50.39 -18.92
CA ASP A 67 -13.15 -50.25 -18.08
C ASP A 67 -13.35 -49.00 -17.22
N THR A 68 -14.20 -48.17 -17.82
CA THR A 68 -15.41 -47.53 -17.23
C THR A 68 -15.51 -47.55 -15.70
N SER A 69 -15.37 -46.37 -15.10
CA SER A 69 -16.30 -45.96 -14.03
C SER A 69 -16.41 -44.46 -14.01
N THR A 70 -17.60 -44.06 -14.33
CA THR A 70 -18.18 -42.72 -14.17
C THR A 70 -17.92 -42.18 -12.76
N GLY A 71 -17.26 -41.06 -12.68
CA GLY A 71 -17.07 -40.32 -11.44
C GLY A 71 -16.43 -38.98 -11.76
N GLU A 72 -17.23 -38.01 -12.21
CA GLU A 72 -16.84 -36.62 -12.24
C GLU A 72 -16.51 -36.16 -10.81
N SER A 73 -15.32 -36.43 -10.36
CA SER A 73 -14.74 -35.69 -9.24
C SER A 73 -14.21 -34.40 -9.79
N ARG A 74 -15.03 -33.39 -9.72
CA ARG A 74 -14.65 -32.00 -9.79
C ARG A 74 -13.56 -31.80 -8.74
N VAL A 75 -12.29 -31.84 -9.16
CA VAL A 75 -11.15 -31.49 -8.32
C VAL A 75 -11.27 -30.00 -8.06
N THR A 76 -11.98 -29.65 -7.00
CA THR A 76 -11.80 -28.36 -6.37
C THR A 76 -10.37 -28.34 -5.85
N PRO A 77 -9.54 -27.37 -6.22
CA PRO A 77 -8.24 -27.24 -5.59
C PRO A 77 -8.48 -27.01 -4.09
N ASP A 78 -7.99 -27.95 -3.31
CA ASP A 78 -8.02 -27.90 -1.85
C ASP A 78 -7.07 -26.77 -1.40
N LEU A 79 -7.60 -25.54 -1.35
CA LEU A 79 -6.91 -24.35 -0.85
C LEU A 79 -6.91 -24.33 0.68
N THR A 80 -6.54 -25.44 1.30
CA THR A 80 -6.31 -25.49 2.74
C THR A 80 -4.91 -25.00 3.11
N THR A 81 -4.58 -23.78 2.69
CA THR A 81 -3.54 -23.04 3.40
C THR A 81 -4.14 -22.68 4.75
N PRO A 82 -3.57 -23.11 5.89
CA PRO A 82 -4.15 -22.81 7.20
C PRO A 82 -4.16 -21.29 7.40
N ALA A 83 -5.26 -20.77 7.97
CA ALA A 83 -5.35 -19.37 8.34
C ALA A 83 -4.21 -19.01 9.29
N LEU A 84 -3.48 -17.94 8.98
CA LEU A 84 -2.40 -17.47 9.82
C LEU A 84 -2.94 -16.91 11.13
N ARG A 85 -2.14 -17.00 12.20
CA ARG A 85 -2.47 -16.35 13.47
C ARG A 85 -2.55 -14.85 13.27
N ASP A 86 -3.48 -14.20 13.99
CA ASP A 86 -3.61 -12.74 14.00
C ASP A 86 -2.34 -12.12 14.61
N ASP A 87 -1.55 -11.45 13.77
CA ASP A 87 -0.34 -10.71 14.13
C ASP A 87 -0.56 -9.19 14.04
N SER A 88 -1.80 -8.74 14.18
CA SER A 88 -2.18 -7.33 14.02
C SER A 88 -1.71 -6.42 15.16
N SER A 89 -1.29 -6.99 16.30
CA SER A 89 -0.87 -6.22 17.47
C SER A 89 0.50 -5.56 17.30
N LEU A 90 0.52 -4.28 16.96
CA LEU A 90 1.77 -3.52 16.80
C LEU A 90 2.51 -3.31 18.12
N LEU A 91 1.78 -3.20 19.24
CA LEU A 91 2.39 -3.03 20.55
C LEU A 91 3.10 -4.29 21.03
N ALA A 92 2.66 -5.46 20.63
CA ALA A 92 3.32 -6.74 20.91
C ALA A 92 4.71 -6.84 20.25
N LYS A 93 4.94 -6.07 19.19
CA LYS A 93 6.25 -6.01 18.50
C LYS A 93 7.27 -5.15 19.25
N ILE A 94 6.88 -4.48 20.33
CA ILE A 94 7.78 -3.71 21.19
C ILE A 94 8.32 -4.64 22.28
N THR A 95 9.57 -5.04 22.12
CA THR A 95 10.30 -5.89 23.08
C THR A 95 11.33 -5.08 23.87
N PRO A 96 11.91 -5.60 24.98
CA PRO A 96 12.93 -4.90 25.76
C PRO A 96 14.15 -4.44 24.95
N GLY A 97 14.47 -5.10 23.83
CA GLY A 97 15.57 -4.74 22.92
C GLY A 97 15.18 -3.81 21.78
N THR A 98 13.92 -3.38 21.69
CA THR A 98 13.46 -2.51 20.62
C THR A 98 14.04 -1.11 20.76
N LEU A 99 14.65 -0.60 19.71
CA LEU A 99 15.19 0.77 19.68
C LEU A 99 14.09 1.79 20.04
N PRO A 100 14.41 2.85 20.82
CA PRO A 100 13.42 3.84 21.26
C PRO A 100 12.66 4.50 20.11
N GLN A 101 13.33 4.78 18.99
CA GLN A 101 12.72 5.34 17.79
C GLN A 101 11.69 4.37 17.18
N ARG A 102 12.03 3.09 17.06
CA ARG A 102 11.11 2.05 16.58
C ARG A 102 9.91 1.90 17.52
N ALA A 103 10.14 1.86 18.82
CA ALA A 103 9.06 1.77 19.80
C ALA A 103 8.12 2.98 19.74
N ALA A 104 8.67 4.20 19.61
CA ALA A 104 7.88 5.41 19.44
C ALA A 104 7.06 5.38 18.13
N SER A 105 7.68 4.98 17.03
CA SER A 105 7.05 4.83 15.72
C SER A 105 5.90 3.81 15.77
N LEU A 106 6.08 2.65 16.39
CA LEU A 106 5.03 1.65 16.55
C LEU A 106 3.84 2.16 17.39
N ARG A 107 4.10 2.93 18.46
CA ARG A 107 3.04 3.54 19.27
C ARG A 107 2.23 4.56 18.46
N LEU A 108 2.91 5.42 17.69
CA LEU A 108 2.25 6.39 16.82
C LEU A 108 1.45 5.70 15.70
N THR A 109 1.95 4.58 15.17
CA THR A 109 1.20 3.77 14.20
C THR A 109 -0.09 3.23 14.82
N GLU A 110 0.00 2.74 16.05
CA GLU A 110 -1.19 2.26 16.79
C GLU A 110 -2.20 3.37 17.08
N GLU A 111 -1.72 4.59 17.42
CA GLU A 111 -2.61 5.75 17.55
C GLU A 111 -3.29 6.10 16.23
N GLY A 112 -2.54 6.09 15.12
CA GLY A 112 -3.09 6.30 13.77
C GLY A 112 -4.13 5.25 13.41
N ARG A 113 -3.89 3.97 13.74
CA ARG A 113 -4.86 2.89 13.57
C ARG A 113 -6.17 3.18 14.32
N LYS A 114 -6.07 3.57 15.59
CA LYS A 114 -7.25 3.91 16.41
C LYS A 114 -8.08 5.05 15.81
N PHE A 115 -7.44 6.06 15.20
CA PHE A 115 -8.18 7.11 14.50
C PHE A 115 -8.87 6.59 13.24
N LEU A 116 -8.26 5.65 12.50
CA LEU A 116 -8.92 4.98 11.37
C LEU A 116 -10.14 4.16 11.80
N ASP A 117 -10.00 3.44 12.90
CA ASP A 117 -11.08 2.62 13.48
C ASP A 117 -12.22 3.52 14.00
N ALA A 118 -11.90 4.71 14.50
CA ALA A 118 -12.86 5.74 14.90
C ALA A 118 -13.48 6.53 13.72
N GLY A 119 -13.07 6.24 12.46
CA GLY A 119 -13.61 6.92 11.29
C GLY A 119 -13.02 8.31 11.03
N ASP A 120 -11.86 8.65 11.60
CA ASP A 120 -11.17 9.92 11.41
C ASP A 120 -9.85 9.75 10.63
N PRO A 121 -9.92 9.61 9.30
CA PRO A 121 -8.73 9.40 8.48
C PRO A 121 -7.80 10.62 8.42
N ASN A 122 -8.30 11.84 8.66
CA ASN A 122 -7.46 13.04 8.66
C ASN A 122 -6.54 13.09 9.87
N ARG A 123 -7.06 12.78 11.08
CA ARG A 123 -6.22 12.68 12.27
C ARG A 123 -5.28 11.49 12.18
N ALA A 124 -5.73 10.36 11.62
CA ALA A 124 -4.87 9.22 11.36
C ALA A 124 -3.69 9.61 10.49
N LEU A 125 -3.93 10.28 9.36
CA LEU A 125 -2.89 10.72 8.43
C LEU A 125 -1.83 11.56 9.14
N ALA A 126 -2.24 12.58 9.89
CA ALA A 126 -1.31 13.45 10.63
C ALA A 126 -0.44 12.70 11.67
N ARG A 127 -0.96 11.63 12.27
CA ARG A 127 -0.19 10.77 13.19
C ARG A 127 0.76 9.85 12.44
N LEU A 128 0.30 9.26 11.36
CA LEU A 128 1.05 8.28 10.58
C LEU A 128 2.20 8.94 9.80
N GLU A 129 2.04 10.17 9.34
CA GLU A 129 3.14 10.95 8.76
C GLU A 129 4.29 11.15 9.75
N LYS A 130 3.98 11.43 11.02
CA LYS A 130 5.00 11.51 12.08
C LYS A 130 5.71 10.17 12.31
N THR A 131 5.01 9.06 12.12
CA THR A 131 5.57 7.72 12.24
C THR A 131 6.76 7.52 11.31
N ILE A 132 6.60 7.87 10.03
CA ILE A 132 7.65 7.68 9.02
C ILE A 132 8.77 8.71 9.13
N VAL A 133 8.51 9.88 9.73
CA VAL A 133 9.55 10.86 10.04
C VAL A 133 10.45 10.35 11.18
N ILE A 134 9.88 9.71 12.21
CA ILE A 134 10.64 9.16 13.35
C ILE A 134 11.39 7.90 12.93
N ASP A 135 10.74 7.01 12.17
CA ASP A 135 11.32 5.76 11.70
C ASP A 135 10.81 5.43 10.30
N SER A 136 11.56 5.88 9.32
CA SER A 136 11.26 5.63 7.91
C SER A 136 11.35 4.15 7.51
N THR A 137 11.87 3.28 8.39
CA THR A 137 11.96 1.84 8.14
C THR A 137 10.76 1.06 8.67
N ASN A 138 9.82 1.71 9.38
CA ASN A 138 8.62 1.08 9.93
C ASN A 138 7.63 0.71 8.81
N PRO A 139 7.47 -0.58 8.46
CA PRO A 139 6.59 -0.99 7.36
C PRO A 139 5.12 -0.77 7.68
N TYR A 140 4.74 -0.94 8.94
CA TYR A 140 3.34 -0.79 9.38
C TYR A 140 2.86 0.66 9.25
N GLY A 141 3.76 1.64 9.46
CA GLY A 141 3.47 3.04 9.23
C GLY A 141 3.02 3.30 7.79
N TYR A 142 3.72 2.72 6.82
CA TYR A 142 3.35 2.83 5.40
C TYR A 142 2.03 2.12 5.08
N PHE A 143 1.80 0.94 5.63
CA PHE A 143 0.52 0.24 5.46
C PHE A 143 -0.66 1.06 5.98
N TYR A 144 -0.57 1.62 7.18
CA TYR A 144 -1.66 2.43 7.73
C TYR A 144 -1.79 3.79 7.06
N LEU A 145 -0.70 4.39 6.55
CA LEU A 145 -0.76 5.56 5.66
C LEU A 145 -1.57 5.25 4.40
N ALA A 146 -1.29 4.11 3.77
CA ALA A 146 -2.05 3.65 2.62
C ALA A 146 -3.55 3.52 2.96
N LYS A 147 -3.86 2.91 4.12
CA LYS A 147 -5.24 2.76 4.59
C LYS A 147 -5.93 4.11 4.85
N ALA A 148 -5.20 5.10 5.39
CA ALA A 148 -5.71 6.46 5.58
C ALA A 148 -6.00 7.14 4.23
N GLN A 149 -5.08 7.05 3.28
CA GLN A 149 -5.27 7.60 1.93
C GLN A 149 -6.44 6.94 1.19
N TYR A 150 -6.58 5.62 1.31
CA TYR A 150 -7.73 4.89 0.77
C TYR A 150 -9.06 5.43 1.34
N ARG A 151 -9.14 5.62 2.67
CA ARG A 151 -10.33 6.19 3.34
C ARG A 151 -10.64 7.62 2.91
N LEU A 152 -9.65 8.38 2.46
CA LEU A 152 -9.79 9.71 1.90
C LEU A 152 -10.09 9.73 0.38
N GLY A 153 -10.25 8.56 -0.26
CA GLY A 153 -10.48 8.44 -1.69
C GLY A 153 -9.23 8.70 -2.56
N ARG A 154 -8.06 8.82 -1.94
CA ARG A 154 -6.78 9.06 -2.61
C ARG A 154 -6.11 7.74 -3.00
N TYR A 155 -6.76 6.99 -3.89
CA TYR A 155 -6.38 5.61 -4.21
C TYR A 155 -4.98 5.47 -4.80
N LYS A 156 -4.54 6.42 -5.64
CA LYS A 156 -3.17 6.39 -6.22
C LYS A 156 -2.10 6.57 -5.16
N ASP A 157 -2.29 7.51 -4.23
CA ASP A 157 -1.36 7.73 -3.13
C ASP A 157 -1.32 6.52 -2.20
N SER A 158 -2.48 5.90 -1.95
CA SER A 158 -2.58 4.65 -1.21
C SER A 158 -1.74 3.55 -1.87
N LEU A 159 -1.84 3.35 -3.18
CA LEU A 159 -1.05 2.35 -3.91
C LEU A 159 0.46 2.59 -3.77
N ASN A 160 0.92 3.84 -3.87
CA ASN A 160 2.33 4.18 -3.69
C ASN A 160 2.86 3.78 -2.29
N PHE A 161 2.07 4.03 -1.24
CA PHE A 161 2.45 3.60 0.12
C PHE A 161 2.41 2.09 0.29
N LEU A 162 1.48 1.38 -0.39
CA LEU A 162 1.42 -0.08 -0.39
C LEU A 162 2.66 -0.71 -1.04
N ASP A 163 3.19 -0.11 -2.11
CA ASP A 163 4.41 -0.60 -2.76
C ASP A 163 5.61 -0.56 -1.80
N VAL A 164 5.72 0.51 -0.99
CA VAL A 164 6.74 0.60 0.05
C VAL A 164 6.51 -0.41 1.17
N ALA A 165 5.27 -0.58 1.62
CA ALA A 165 4.91 -1.55 2.66
C ALA A 165 5.20 -2.98 2.22
N GLU A 166 4.84 -3.37 0.99
CA GLU A 166 5.08 -4.68 0.41
C GLU A 166 6.57 -5.04 0.42
N SER A 167 7.42 -4.15 -0.09
CA SER A 167 8.86 -4.39 -0.16
C SER A 167 9.49 -4.68 1.20
N ARG A 168 8.90 -4.16 2.28
CA ARG A 168 9.42 -4.28 3.66
C ARG A 168 8.76 -5.36 4.48
N LEU A 169 7.58 -5.84 4.07
CA LEU A 169 6.80 -6.87 4.75
C LEU A 169 6.96 -8.25 4.08
N SER A 170 7.88 -8.41 3.15
CA SER A 170 8.08 -9.66 2.38
C SER A 170 8.30 -10.90 3.25
N GLY A 171 8.81 -10.73 4.48
CA GLY A 171 9.00 -11.80 5.47
C GLY A 171 7.83 -12.02 6.42
N GLU A 172 6.73 -11.25 6.30
CA GLU A 172 5.58 -11.28 7.21
C GLU A 172 4.29 -11.62 6.44
N PRO A 173 3.98 -12.91 6.20
CA PRO A 173 2.87 -13.33 5.33
C PRO A 173 1.51 -12.77 5.75
N PHE A 174 1.25 -12.64 7.05
CA PHE A 174 0.02 -12.04 7.56
C PHE A 174 -0.15 -10.60 7.07
N TRP A 175 0.87 -9.77 7.26
CA TRP A 175 0.83 -8.36 6.85
C TRP A 175 0.88 -8.19 5.34
N LEU A 176 1.61 -9.07 4.66
CA LEU A 176 1.65 -9.03 3.20
C LEU A 176 0.28 -9.37 2.60
N ALA A 177 -0.47 -10.29 3.20
CA ALA A 177 -1.86 -10.56 2.82
C ALA A 177 -2.75 -9.33 3.02
N GLU A 178 -2.59 -8.58 4.13
CA GLU A 178 -3.32 -7.33 4.36
C GLU A 178 -2.97 -6.25 3.32
N VAL A 179 -1.68 -6.15 2.92
CA VAL A 179 -1.24 -5.25 1.84
C VAL A 179 -1.93 -5.58 0.52
N TYR A 180 -1.97 -6.85 0.13
CA TYR A 180 -2.63 -7.27 -1.12
C TYR A 180 -4.15 -7.10 -1.05
N ALA A 181 -4.78 -7.38 0.08
CA ALA A 181 -6.20 -7.14 0.27
C ALA A 181 -6.55 -5.65 0.09
N LEU A 182 -5.80 -4.74 0.72
CA LEU A 182 -6.00 -3.30 0.57
C LEU A 182 -5.66 -2.80 -0.84
N ARG A 183 -4.67 -3.41 -1.51
CA ARG A 183 -4.36 -3.12 -2.91
C ARG A 183 -5.55 -3.49 -3.82
N GLY A 184 -6.17 -4.63 -3.58
CA GLY A 184 -7.40 -5.04 -4.26
C GLY A 184 -8.53 -4.04 -4.08
N GLU A 185 -8.75 -3.56 -2.84
CA GLU A 185 -9.75 -2.52 -2.56
C GLU A 185 -9.47 -1.22 -3.36
N ASN A 186 -8.21 -0.79 -3.46
CA ASN A 186 -7.82 0.39 -4.24
C ASN A 186 -8.08 0.17 -5.75
N PHE A 187 -7.71 -0.98 -6.30
CA PHE A 187 -7.96 -1.28 -7.71
C PHE A 187 -9.45 -1.37 -8.02
N ARG A 188 -10.24 -1.96 -7.11
CA ARG A 188 -11.70 -2.00 -7.25
C ARG A 188 -12.30 -0.59 -7.25
N ALA A 189 -11.87 0.27 -6.34
CA ALA A 189 -12.32 1.66 -6.28
C ALA A 189 -11.92 2.47 -7.53
N LEU A 190 -10.84 2.10 -8.20
CA LEU A 190 -10.39 2.65 -9.49
C LEU A 190 -11.07 2.02 -10.71
N GLY A 191 -11.97 1.04 -10.52
CA GLY A 191 -12.63 0.31 -11.61
C GLY A 191 -11.75 -0.73 -12.32
N MET A 192 -10.58 -1.05 -11.76
CA MET A 192 -9.63 -2.03 -12.31
C MET A 192 -9.92 -3.43 -11.76
N ILE A 193 -11.04 -4.02 -12.16
CA ILE A 193 -11.60 -5.23 -11.55
C ILE A 193 -10.64 -6.42 -11.63
N ASP A 194 -10.06 -6.70 -12.81
CA ASP A 194 -9.12 -7.82 -12.99
C ASP A 194 -7.91 -7.72 -12.06
N ARG A 195 -7.39 -6.50 -11.87
CA ARG A 195 -6.26 -6.25 -10.95
C ARG A 195 -6.67 -6.38 -9.49
N ALA A 196 -7.90 -6.02 -9.17
CA ALA A 196 -8.45 -6.19 -7.84
C ALA A 196 -8.56 -7.68 -7.49
N GLU A 197 -9.15 -8.49 -8.37
CA GLU A 197 -9.31 -9.94 -8.19
C GLU A 197 -7.95 -10.64 -8.08
N ALA A 198 -6.98 -10.29 -8.92
CA ALA A 198 -5.62 -10.80 -8.81
C ALA A 198 -4.99 -10.48 -7.45
N SER A 199 -5.18 -9.26 -6.95
CA SER A 199 -4.64 -8.85 -5.64
C SER A 199 -5.33 -9.59 -4.49
N TYR A 200 -6.65 -9.77 -4.52
CA TYR A 200 -7.37 -10.56 -3.51
C TYR A 200 -6.96 -12.04 -3.53
N SER A 201 -6.76 -12.60 -4.71
CA SER A 201 -6.27 -13.98 -4.85
C SER A 201 -4.88 -14.14 -4.25
N GLN A 202 -3.98 -13.16 -4.44
CA GLN A 202 -2.66 -13.14 -3.79
C GLN A 202 -2.78 -13.06 -2.26
N ALA A 203 -3.70 -12.23 -1.74
CA ALA A 203 -3.95 -12.12 -0.31
C ALA A 203 -4.39 -13.47 0.29
N LEU A 204 -5.33 -14.17 -0.37
CA LEU A 204 -5.81 -15.49 0.08
C LEU A 204 -4.74 -16.58 -0.07
N GLY A 205 -3.88 -16.49 -1.08
CA GLY A 205 -2.74 -17.40 -1.23
C GLY A 205 -1.73 -17.29 -0.09
N LEU A 206 -1.59 -16.10 0.52
CA LEU A 206 -0.73 -15.86 1.68
C LEU A 206 -1.43 -16.17 3.00
N ASN A 207 -2.70 -15.82 3.12
CA ASN A 207 -3.52 -16.02 4.31
C ASN A 207 -4.97 -16.32 3.90
N SER A 208 -5.35 -17.60 3.90
CA SER A 208 -6.71 -18.05 3.59
C SER A 208 -7.78 -17.48 4.54
N GLY A 209 -7.38 -17.03 5.73
CA GLY A 209 -8.23 -16.36 6.70
C GLY A 209 -8.44 -14.87 6.47
N ASN A 210 -7.91 -14.29 5.38
CA ASN A 210 -8.11 -12.87 5.08
C ASN A 210 -9.55 -12.59 4.65
N ARG A 211 -10.35 -12.07 5.59
CA ARG A 211 -11.78 -11.82 5.38
C ARG A 211 -12.04 -10.79 4.29
N THR A 212 -11.25 -9.73 4.23
CA THR A 212 -11.42 -8.66 3.24
C THR A 212 -11.33 -9.22 1.81
N ALA A 213 -10.32 -10.05 1.55
CA ALA A 213 -10.15 -10.67 0.25
C ALA A 213 -11.22 -11.72 -0.05
N ALA A 214 -11.59 -12.55 0.93
CA ALA A 214 -12.63 -13.57 0.78
C ALA A 214 -14.00 -12.93 0.48
N ASP A 215 -14.39 -11.92 1.25
CA ASP A 215 -15.64 -11.19 1.06
C ASP A 215 -15.68 -10.45 -0.28
N ALA A 216 -14.53 -9.92 -0.71
CA ALA A 216 -14.44 -9.20 -1.98
C ALA A 216 -14.63 -10.11 -3.19
N LEU A 217 -14.03 -11.31 -3.18
CA LEU A 217 -14.14 -12.29 -4.26
C LEU A 217 -15.50 -13.02 -4.26
N SER A 218 -16.17 -13.14 -3.10
CA SER A 218 -17.50 -13.73 -3.01
C SER A 218 -18.61 -12.83 -3.55
N ARG A 219 -18.36 -11.53 -3.66
CA ARG A 219 -19.30 -10.57 -4.26
C ARG A 219 -19.26 -10.70 -5.77
N SER A 220 -20.37 -11.07 -6.39
CA SER A 220 -20.47 -11.13 -7.85
C SER A 220 -20.17 -9.78 -8.51
N PRO A 221 -19.51 -9.74 -9.70
CA PRO A 221 -19.15 -8.50 -10.39
C PRO A 221 -20.34 -7.56 -10.70
N GLY A 222 -21.57 -8.06 -10.65
CA GLY A 222 -22.78 -7.28 -10.92
C GLY A 222 -23.23 -6.33 -9.81
N GLU A 223 -22.82 -6.54 -8.55
CA GLU A 223 -23.23 -5.69 -7.42
C GLU A 223 -22.33 -4.46 -7.22
N ALA A 224 -21.12 -4.48 -7.78
CA ALA A 224 -20.16 -3.37 -7.64
C ALA A 224 -20.57 -2.09 -8.41
N GLN A 225 -21.54 -2.17 -9.35
CA GLN A 225 -22.01 -1.03 -10.13
C GLN A 225 -23.20 -0.28 -9.53
N ALA A 226 -23.73 -0.73 -8.40
CA ALA A 226 -24.89 -0.14 -7.74
C ALA A 226 -24.53 0.83 -6.59
N ALA A 227 -23.35 1.45 -6.60
CA ALA A 227 -23.05 2.54 -5.67
C ALA A 227 -23.87 3.78 -6.04
N PRO A 228 -24.69 4.34 -5.14
CA PRO A 228 -25.49 5.54 -5.45
C PRO A 228 -24.56 6.73 -5.71
N ARG A 229 -24.87 7.45 -6.80
CA ARG A 229 -24.25 8.73 -7.16
C ARG A 229 -24.68 9.83 -6.20
#